data_f2080c977395b19f813125f61a5b879d
#
_entry.id   f2080c977395b19f813125f61a5b879d
#
_cell.length_a   1.000
_cell.length_b   1.000
_cell.length_c   1.000
_cell.angle_alpha   90.00
_cell.angle_beta   90.00
_cell.angle_gamma   90.00
#
_symmetry.space_group_name_H-M   'P 1'
#
loop_
_entity.id
_entity.type
_entity.pdbx_description
1 polymer ?
#
loop_
_entity_poly.entity_id
_entity_poly.type
_entity_poly.pdbx_seq_one_letter_code
_entity_poly.pdbx_strand_id
1 'polypeptide(L)'
;MWAPSSSPMAATRRAESEDDETADTPAHLGEVARTARREHDLMDVTMARSGRREHGLILVLNCGSSSIKFAVFDSSAAPLPRQALWNGKVQGIGGANPDFGETGVAPFSIELDTAHPYRAALRLIRDRVSRRLDGRRIGAVAHRIVHGGSKYFMPVRVDANVLADLKGYIPLAPLHQPFALEAVEILLREQPDLPQMACFDTAFHHTLPQVEKVLPLPYAAWERGLRRYGFHGLSYEYMAVALPERHGDAARGRTVVAHLGSGASLCAMRGLKSAATTMGFSALDGLMMGTRTGALDPGAVLYLMEIEKLSLEQVGRVLYHESGLLGVSGISAEPRVIVGHENDAGETGERARLALALYVRRIVREIGALVAVLGGLDMLVFTAGVGEHNAFIRERICAALGFLGIALDTDANASHAAKISSDHSQVTVAVEPTNEEWIAASHALSCLDREKAR
;
A
#
# COMPACT_ATOMS: atom_id res chain seq x y z
N MET A 1 -21.74 -19.63 36.14
CA MET A 1 -23.15 -19.78 36.56
C MET A 1 -23.87 -18.52 36.09
N TRP A 2 -24.56 -18.62 34.99
CA TRP A 2 -25.46 -17.57 34.51
C TRP A 2 -26.79 -18.22 34.22
N ALA A 3 -27.83 -17.78 34.95
CA ALA A 3 -29.20 -18.26 34.80
C ALA A 3 -29.96 -17.33 33.83
N PRO A 4 -30.84 -17.84 32.97
CA PRO A 4 -31.67 -17.04 32.09
C PRO A 4 -32.97 -16.60 32.77
N SER A 5 -33.33 -15.32 32.63
CA SER A 5 -34.66 -14.81 32.98
C SER A 5 -35.56 -14.82 31.74
N SER A 6 -36.60 -15.61 31.82
CA SER A 6 -37.75 -15.66 30.91
C SER A 6 -38.79 -14.62 31.31
N SER A 7 -39.43 -13.96 30.34
CA SER A 7 -40.83 -13.54 30.43
C SER A 7 -41.41 -13.10 29.06
N PRO A 8 -42.77 -13.10 28.87
CA PRO A 8 -43.35 -13.78 27.73
C PRO A 8 -44.03 -12.84 26.71
N MET A 9 -44.38 -13.48 25.57
CA MET A 9 -45.18 -12.98 24.47
C MET A 9 -46.52 -12.35 24.84
N ALA A 10 -46.85 -11.26 24.15
CA ALA A 10 -48.26 -10.92 23.88
C ALA A 10 -48.42 -10.61 22.40
N ALA A 11 -49.23 -11.43 21.76
CA ALA A 11 -49.65 -11.27 20.36
C ALA A 11 -50.90 -10.36 20.33
N THR A 12 -50.89 -9.41 19.36
CA THR A 12 -52.11 -8.77 18.91
C THR A 12 -52.06 -8.61 17.36
N ARG A 13 -53.00 -9.32 16.69
CA ARG A 13 -53.37 -9.12 15.30
C ARG A 13 -54.31 -7.91 15.18
N ARG A 14 -54.17 -7.15 14.10
CA ARG A 14 -55.20 -6.49 13.26
C ARG A 14 -54.46 -5.65 12.23
N ALA A 15 -54.73 -5.70 11.00
CA ALA A 15 -55.77 -5.73 10.04
C ALA A 15 -55.36 -4.76 8.91
N GLU A 16 -55.61 -5.20 7.70
CA GLU A 16 -55.30 -4.63 6.40
C GLU A 16 -55.86 -3.20 6.22
N SER A 17 -55.07 -2.33 5.55
CA SER A 17 -55.62 -1.34 4.64
C SER A 17 -54.61 -1.07 3.53
N GLU A 18 -55.02 -1.41 2.31
CA GLU A 18 -54.46 -0.94 1.06
C GLU A 18 -54.52 0.57 1.00
N ASP A 19 -53.41 1.22 0.67
CA ASP A 19 -53.43 2.50 -0.01
C ASP A 19 -52.19 2.68 -0.87
N ASP A 20 -52.46 3.01 -2.07
CA ASP A 20 -51.67 3.40 -3.22
C ASP A 20 -50.66 4.50 -2.90
N GLU A 21 -49.36 4.26 -3.09
CA GLU A 21 -48.36 5.32 -3.11
C GLU A 21 -47.35 5.16 -4.24
N THR A 22 -47.43 6.15 -5.09
CA THR A 22 -46.60 6.46 -6.24
C THR A 22 -45.11 6.39 -5.94
N ALA A 23 -44.40 5.67 -6.80
CA ALA A 23 -42.97 5.47 -6.77
C ALA A 23 -42.21 6.81 -6.91
N ASP A 24 -41.55 7.20 -5.84
CA ASP A 24 -40.51 8.23 -5.85
C ASP A 24 -39.15 7.55 -6.07
N THR A 25 -38.57 7.81 -7.23
CA THR A 25 -37.26 7.19 -7.64
C THR A 25 -36.16 7.96 -6.95
N PRO A 26 -35.29 7.30 -6.14
CA PRO A 26 -34.25 8.03 -5.42
C PRO A 26 -33.18 8.58 -6.38
N ALA A 27 -32.84 9.83 -6.19
CA ALA A 27 -31.79 10.58 -6.90
C ALA A 27 -30.37 9.97 -6.86
N HIS A 28 -30.18 8.88 -6.14
CA HIS A 28 -28.90 8.16 -6.01
C HIS A 28 -28.45 7.41 -7.26
N LEU A 29 -29.32 7.04 -8.19
CA LEU A 29 -28.93 6.31 -9.41
C LEU A 29 -28.22 7.22 -10.44
N GLY A 30 -28.46 8.52 -10.40
CA GLY A 30 -27.80 9.49 -11.28
C GLY A 30 -26.33 9.75 -10.92
N GLU A 31 -25.97 9.60 -9.66
CA GLU A 31 -24.62 9.84 -9.16
C GLU A 31 -23.70 8.65 -9.43
N VAL A 32 -24.21 7.43 -9.30
CA VAL A 32 -23.48 6.18 -9.63
C VAL A 32 -23.16 6.12 -11.13
N ALA A 33 -24.07 6.54 -11.99
CA ALA A 33 -23.82 6.54 -13.45
C ALA A 33 -22.82 7.62 -13.89
N ARG A 34 -22.73 8.74 -13.17
CA ARG A 34 -21.71 9.77 -13.42
C ARG A 34 -20.33 9.37 -12.91
N THR A 35 -20.26 8.58 -11.84
CA THR A 35 -19.03 8.05 -11.29
C THR A 35 -18.44 6.99 -12.22
N ALA A 36 -19.27 6.10 -12.78
CA ALA A 36 -18.84 5.05 -13.72
C ALA A 36 -18.28 5.62 -15.05
N ARG A 37 -18.82 6.74 -15.54
CA ARG A 37 -18.24 7.42 -16.72
C ARG A 37 -16.90 8.09 -16.44
N ARG A 38 -16.66 8.59 -15.22
CA ARG A 38 -15.37 9.13 -14.81
C ARG A 38 -14.29 8.06 -14.59
N GLU A 39 -14.69 6.83 -14.27
CA GLU A 39 -13.77 5.69 -14.12
C GLU A 39 -13.17 5.21 -15.44
N HIS A 40 -13.89 5.34 -16.56
CA HIS A 40 -13.38 4.99 -17.89
C HIS A 40 -12.29 5.96 -18.38
N ASP A 41 -12.37 7.23 -17.99
CA ASP A 41 -11.39 8.26 -18.38
C ASP A 41 -10.02 8.12 -17.65
N LEU A 42 -9.93 7.37 -16.56
CA LEU A 42 -8.67 7.18 -15.82
C LEU A 42 -7.76 6.09 -16.43
N MET A 43 -8.32 5.10 -17.13
CA MET A 43 -7.55 4.06 -17.83
C MET A 43 -7.06 4.48 -19.24
N ASP A 44 -7.67 5.50 -19.83
CA ASP A 44 -7.30 5.99 -21.18
C ASP A 44 -6.15 7.00 -21.20
N VAL A 45 -5.52 7.30 -20.06
CA VAL A 45 -4.42 8.28 -19.96
C VAL A 45 -3.11 7.82 -20.61
N THR A 46 -3.01 6.59 -21.09
CA THR A 46 -1.79 6.04 -21.68
C THR A 46 -1.56 6.40 -23.15
N MET A 47 -2.49 7.01 -23.85
CA MET A 47 -2.35 7.35 -25.26
C MET A 47 -2.79 8.78 -25.54
N ALA A 48 -1.93 9.79 -25.33
CA ALA A 48 -2.21 11.07 -25.96
C ALA A 48 -1.04 12.04 -26.04
N ARG A 49 -0.79 12.43 -27.27
CA ARG A 49 -0.21 13.66 -27.79
C ARG A 49 1.28 13.85 -27.59
N SER A 50 2.01 13.61 -28.68
CA SER A 50 3.37 14.12 -28.95
C SER A 50 3.35 15.65 -28.95
N GLY A 51 3.65 16.26 -27.81
CA GLY A 51 3.83 17.69 -27.64
C GLY A 51 4.70 17.95 -26.43
N ARG A 52 5.62 18.91 -26.53
CA ARG A 52 6.45 19.32 -25.40
C ARG A 52 5.53 19.96 -24.36
N ARG A 53 5.49 19.41 -23.12
CA ARG A 53 4.70 19.94 -22.02
C ARG A 53 5.50 20.99 -21.27
N GLU A 54 4.85 22.07 -20.84
CA GLU A 54 5.52 23.18 -20.11
C GLU A 54 5.38 23.07 -18.57
N HIS A 55 5.18 21.85 -18.03
CA HIS A 55 4.97 21.71 -16.58
C HIS A 55 6.24 21.71 -15.72
N GLY A 56 7.42 21.64 -16.34
CA GLY A 56 8.68 21.58 -15.60
C GLY A 56 8.95 20.18 -15.02
N LEU A 57 9.56 20.12 -13.83
CA LEU A 57 9.88 18.87 -13.13
C LEU A 57 8.81 18.55 -12.11
N ILE A 58 8.56 17.27 -11.86
CA ILE A 58 7.71 16.79 -10.78
C ILE A 58 8.59 16.19 -9.69
N LEU A 59 8.49 16.72 -8.48
CA LEU A 59 9.09 16.16 -7.28
C LEU A 59 8.10 15.23 -6.60
N VAL A 60 8.49 13.99 -6.36
CA VAL A 60 7.72 13.01 -5.57
C VAL A 60 8.34 12.90 -4.19
N LEU A 61 7.52 12.95 -3.16
CA LEU A 61 7.92 12.76 -1.76
C LEU A 61 7.16 11.58 -1.15
N ASN A 62 7.92 10.65 -0.57
CA ASN A 62 7.41 9.52 0.20
C ASN A 62 7.98 9.60 1.62
N CYS A 63 7.17 10.12 2.53
CA CYS A 63 7.55 10.51 3.87
C CYS A 63 7.10 9.47 4.89
N GLY A 64 8.07 8.75 5.48
CA GLY A 64 7.87 7.83 6.59
C GLY A 64 8.37 8.40 7.91
N SER A 65 8.19 7.68 9.02
CA SER A 65 8.55 8.13 10.38
C SER A 65 10.06 8.37 10.57
N SER A 66 10.90 7.55 9.94
CA SER A 66 12.36 7.60 10.09
C SER A 66 13.09 7.82 8.77
N SER A 67 12.37 8.04 7.67
CA SER A 67 12.99 8.25 6.36
C SER A 67 12.11 9.05 5.43
N ILE A 68 12.73 9.79 4.52
CA ILE A 68 12.07 10.48 3.41
C ILE A 68 12.76 10.02 2.14
N LYS A 69 12.01 9.40 1.24
CA LYS A 69 12.44 9.12 -0.13
C LYS A 69 11.92 10.20 -1.06
N PHE A 70 12.69 10.54 -2.08
CA PHE A 70 12.26 11.48 -3.10
C PHE A 70 12.71 11.01 -4.48
N ALA A 71 11.95 11.42 -5.50
CA ALA A 71 12.29 11.21 -6.89
C ALA A 71 11.89 12.43 -7.73
N VAL A 72 12.66 12.74 -8.76
CA VAL A 72 12.39 13.87 -9.66
C VAL A 72 12.19 13.33 -11.06
N PHE A 73 11.06 13.68 -11.69
CA PHE A 73 10.68 13.26 -13.02
C PHE A 73 10.60 14.46 -13.98
N ASP A 74 10.99 14.25 -15.24
CA ASP A 74 10.85 15.23 -16.29
C ASP A 74 9.48 15.09 -16.97
N SER A 75 8.61 16.04 -16.73
CA SER A 75 7.26 16.04 -17.30
C SER A 75 7.19 16.63 -18.71
N SER A 76 8.31 17.10 -19.29
CA SER A 76 8.35 17.62 -20.65
C SER A 76 8.23 16.52 -21.70
N ALA A 77 8.61 15.27 -21.34
CA ALA A 77 8.48 14.12 -22.22
C ALA A 77 7.05 13.52 -22.15
N ALA A 78 6.56 13.02 -23.27
CA ALA A 78 5.32 12.28 -23.39
C ALA A 78 5.57 10.98 -24.18
N PRO A 79 5.31 9.79 -23.59
CA PRO A 79 4.82 9.57 -22.21
C PRO A 79 5.85 9.95 -21.14
N LEU A 80 5.40 10.11 -19.88
CA LEU A 80 6.30 10.34 -18.75
C LEU A 80 7.30 9.18 -18.63
N PRO A 81 8.63 9.43 -18.61
CA PRO A 81 9.62 8.38 -18.47
C PRO A 81 9.46 7.66 -17.12
N ARG A 82 9.55 6.31 -17.13
CA ARG A 82 9.45 5.51 -15.90
C ARG A 82 10.65 5.66 -14.99
N GLN A 83 11.81 5.95 -15.56
CA GLN A 83 13.01 6.22 -14.79
C GLN A 83 13.01 7.68 -14.33
N ALA A 84 13.15 7.88 -13.02
CA ALA A 84 13.38 9.21 -12.48
C ALA A 84 14.71 9.78 -13.02
N LEU A 85 14.74 11.08 -13.27
CA LEU A 85 15.98 11.78 -13.58
C LEU A 85 16.99 11.64 -12.45
N TRP A 86 16.46 11.64 -11.24
CA TRP A 86 17.25 11.59 -10.04
C TRP A 86 16.36 11.21 -8.86
N ASN A 87 16.88 10.40 -7.96
CA ASN A 87 16.22 10.02 -6.72
C ASN A 87 17.20 9.96 -5.55
N GLY A 88 16.67 9.93 -4.36
CA GLY A 88 17.47 9.77 -3.16
C GLY A 88 16.60 9.57 -1.92
N LYS A 89 17.29 9.43 -0.79
CA LYS A 89 16.65 9.23 0.51
C LYS A 89 17.45 9.87 1.63
N VAL A 90 16.75 10.34 2.64
CA VAL A 90 17.26 10.54 3.99
C VAL A 90 16.74 9.41 4.84
N GLN A 91 17.57 8.74 5.61
CA GLN A 91 17.14 7.69 6.53
C GLN A 91 17.79 7.87 7.91
N GLY A 92 17.26 7.17 8.92
CA GLY A 92 17.71 7.34 10.30
C GLY A 92 17.28 8.66 10.93
N ILE A 93 16.22 9.32 10.42
CA ILE A 93 15.71 10.60 10.96
C ILE A 93 15.25 10.39 12.40
N GLY A 94 15.76 11.23 13.31
CA GLY A 94 15.50 11.09 14.75
C GLY A 94 16.37 10.05 15.46
N GLY A 95 17.17 9.27 14.73
CA GLY A 95 18.16 8.34 15.28
C GLY A 95 19.53 8.95 15.44
N ALA A 96 20.49 8.16 15.95
CA ALA A 96 21.86 8.60 16.24
C ALA A 96 22.72 8.81 14.98
N ASN A 97 22.43 8.09 13.89
CA ASN A 97 23.28 8.08 12.69
C ASN A 97 22.42 8.26 11.42
N PRO A 98 21.87 9.45 11.17
CA PRO A 98 21.15 9.70 9.93
C PRO A 98 22.12 9.74 8.75
N ASP A 99 21.66 9.24 7.61
CA ASP A 99 22.41 9.28 6.36
C ASP A 99 21.59 9.82 5.18
N PHE A 100 22.29 10.29 4.16
CA PHE A 100 21.72 10.72 2.88
C PHE A 100 22.33 9.90 1.75
N GLY A 101 21.48 9.29 0.94
CA GLY A 101 21.87 8.61 -0.29
C GLY A 101 21.14 9.20 -1.49
N GLU A 102 21.80 9.25 -2.64
CA GLU A 102 21.21 9.69 -3.90
C GLU A 102 21.80 8.97 -5.10
N THR A 103 21.09 8.98 -6.22
CA THR A 103 21.55 8.32 -7.45
C THR A 103 22.97 8.74 -7.82
N GLY A 104 23.86 7.76 -7.99
CA GLY A 104 25.25 7.95 -8.41
C GLY A 104 26.19 8.39 -7.28
N VAL A 105 25.72 8.48 -6.02
CA VAL A 105 26.53 8.87 -4.87
C VAL A 105 26.36 7.83 -3.76
N ALA A 106 27.47 7.35 -3.19
CA ALA A 106 27.43 6.49 -2.03
C ALA A 106 26.73 7.20 -0.84
N PRO A 107 25.93 6.51 -0.04
CA PRO A 107 25.35 7.10 1.16
C PRO A 107 26.44 7.67 2.10
N PHE A 108 26.16 8.81 2.70
CA PHE A 108 27.05 9.48 3.64
C PHE A 108 26.28 9.99 4.85
N SER A 109 26.95 9.99 6.00
CA SER A 109 26.40 10.50 7.25
C SER A 109 26.10 11.99 7.15
N ILE A 110 24.99 12.41 7.75
CA ILE A 110 24.55 13.79 7.82
C ILE A 110 24.25 14.17 9.26
N GLU A 111 24.29 15.47 9.55
CA GLU A 111 23.80 16.02 10.80
C GLU A 111 22.43 16.65 10.57
N LEU A 112 21.48 16.33 11.43
CA LEU A 112 20.15 16.93 11.43
C LEU A 112 19.93 17.67 12.75
N ASP A 113 19.18 18.78 12.67
CA ASP A 113 18.72 19.49 13.86
C ASP A 113 17.94 18.54 14.79
N THR A 114 18.45 18.32 15.99
CA THR A 114 17.86 17.39 16.95
C THR A 114 16.49 17.83 17.49
N ALA A 115 16.20 19.13 17.47
CA ALA A 115 14.91 19.67 17.88
C ALA A 115 13.83 19.45 16.81
N HIS A 116 14.22 19.50 15.52
CA HIS A 116 13.31 19.35 14.39
C HIS A 116 13.94 18.52 13.26
N PRO A 117 14.30 17.24 13.50
CA PRO A 117 15.11 16.44 12.56
C PRO A 117 14.39 16.21 11.24
N TYR A 118 13.07 16.06 11.27
CA TYR A 118 12.27 15.84 10.09
C TYR A 118 12.24 17.08 9.17
N ARG A 119 12.04 18.25 9.74
CA ARG A 119 12.11 19.52 9.00
C ARG A 119 13.50 19.77 8.44
N ALA A 120 14.57 19.44 9.17
CA ALA A 120 15.94 19.54 8.69
C ALA A 120 16.19 18.61 7.49
N ALA A 121 15.66 17.39 7.52
CA ALA A 121 15.73 16.45 6.41
C ALA A 121 15.01 16.98 5.16
N LEU A 122 13.80 17.55 5.29
CA LEU A 122 13.09 18.18 4.18
C LEU A 122 13.85 19.36 3.58
N ARG A 123 14.46 20.20 4.41
CA ARG A 123 15.30 21.31 3.95
C ARG A 123 16.50 20.80 3.16
N LEU A 124 17.18 19.77 3.67
CA LEU A 124 18.31 19.15 2.97
C LEU A 124 17.90 18.65 1.58
N ILE A 125 16.78 17.93 1.49
CA ILE A 125 16.24 17.45 0.20
C ILE A 125 15.94 18.63 -0.72
N ARG A 126 15.24 19.67 -0.24
CA ARG A 126 14.94 20.87 -1.01
C ARG A 126 16.21 21.52 -1.56
N ASP A 127 17.21 21.71 -0.73
CA ASP A 127 18.45 22.38 -1.10
C ASP A 127 19.27 21.54 -2.11
N ARG A 128 19.26 20.21 -1.96
CA ARG A 128 19.85 19.28 -2.93
C ARG A 128 19.13 19.31 -4.27
N VAL A 129 17.78 19.26 -4.24
CA VAL A 129 16.96 19.37 -5.46
C VAL A 129 17.24 20.69 -6.14
N SER A 130 17.17 21.82 -5.42
CA SER A 130 17.39 23.16 -5.98
C SER A 130 18.72 23.31 -6.69
N ARG A 131 19.81 22.73 -6.16
CA ARG A 131 21.15 22.79 -6.78
C ARG A 131 21.25 22.00 -8.09
N ARG A 132 20.37 20.98 -8.29
CA ARG A 132 20.37 20.12 -9.48
C ARG A 132 19.34 20.52 -10.53
N LEU A 133 18.58 21.60 -10.31
CA LEU A 133 17.55 22.03 -11.26
C LEU A 133 18.10 22.49 -12.59
N ASP A 134 19.35 22.96 -12.63
CA ASP A 134 20.04 23.42 -13.84
C ASP A 134 19.19 24.41 -14.68
N GLY A 135 18.66 25.43 -13.99
CA GLY A 135 17.77 26.43 -14.59
C GLY A 135 16.32 25.98 -14.80
N ARG A 136 16.02 24.71 -14.56
CA ARG A 136 14.64 24.19 -14.61
C ARG A 136 13.91 24.49 -13.29
N ARG A 137 12.58 24.35 -13.29
CA ARG A 137 11.75 24.55 -12.08
C ARG A 137 10.98 23.30 -11.71
N ILE A 138 10.70 23.13 -10.43
CA ILE A 138 9.67 22.19 -9.98
C ILE A 138 8.30 22.78 -10.31
N GLY A 139 7.53 22.07 -11.10
CA GLY A 139 6.19 22.49 -11.51
C GLY A 139 5.08 21.93 -10.63
N ALA A 140 5.35 20.82 -9.93
CA ALA A 140 4.45 20.26 -8.93
C ALA A 140 5.19 19.32 -7.96
N VAL A 141 4.57 19.08 -6.80
CA VAL A 141 5.00 18.05 -5.85
C VAL A 141 3.89 17.00 -5.72
N ALA A 142 4.25 15.73 -5.83
CA ALA A 142 3.37 14.61 -5.50
C ALA A 142 3.75 14.03 -4.14
N HIS A 143 2.79 13.92 -3.25
CA HIS A 143 2.97 13.31 -1.93
C HIS A 143 2.30 11.94 -1.90
N ARG A 144 3.05 10.90 -1.52
CA ARG A 144 2.45 9.66 -1.11
C ARG A 144 1.82 9.86 0.26
N ILE A 145 0.51 9.70 0.34
CA ILE A 145 -0.29 9.78 1.57
C ILE A 145 -0.86 8.39 1.84
N VAL A 146 -0.61 7.88 3.05
CA VAL A 146 -1.00 6.49 3.36
C VAL A 146 -2.51 6.32 3.35
N HIS A 147 -3.29 7.32 3.80
CA HIS A 147 -4.72 7.18 4.00
C HIS A 147 -5.53 8.33 3.45
N GLY A 148 -6.44 8.03 2.52
CA GLY A 148 -7.41 8.99 1.95
C GLY A 148 -8.78 8.99 2.65
N GLY A 149 -8.96 8.16 3.69
CA GLY A 149 -10.26 7.97 4.36
C GLY A 149 -11.30 7.38 3.42
N SER A 150 -12.56 7.67 3.68
CA SER A 150 -13.67 7.30 2.80
C SER A 150 -13.96 8.35 1.72
N LYS A 151 -13.27 9.50 1.76
CA LYS A 151 -13.53 10.65 0.89
C LYS A 151 -12.59 10.70 -0.32
N TYR A 152 -11.31 10.36 -0.14
CA TYR A 152 -10.29 10.52 -1.15
C TYR A 152 -9.83 9.17 -1.71
N PHE A 153 -10.33 8.82 -2.87
CA PHE A 153 -10.00 7.62 -3.63
C PHE A 153 -9.40 7.93 -5.02
N MET A 154 -9.07 9.19 -5.27
CA MET A 154 -8.36 9.68 -6.44
C MET A 154 -7.34 10.72 -6.01
N PRO A 155 -6.28 10.97 -6.83
CA PRO A 155 -5.34 12.04 -6.57
C PRO A 155 -6.05 13.39 -6.51
N VAL A 156 -5.68 14.20 -5.51
CA VAL A 156 -6.30 15.51 -5.26
C VAL A 156 -5.23 16.58 -5.09
N ARG A 157 -5.48 17.78 -5.63
CA ARG A 157 -4.69 18.96 -5.31
C ARG A 157 -4.94 19.35 -3.86
N VAL A 158 -3.87 19.55 -3.12
CA VAL A 158 -3.93 19.89 -1.70
C VAL A 158 -4.07 21.39 -1.53
N ASP A 159 -5.12 21.79 -0.83
CA ASP A 159 -5.33 23.11 -0.25
C ASP A 159 -5.50 23.01 1.27
N ALA A 160 -5.83 24.11 1.92
CA ALA A 160 -6.04 24.15 3.37
C ALA A 160 -7.19 23.24 3.84
N ASN A 161 -8.26 23.11 3.03
CA ASN A 161 -9.42 22.27 3.37
C ASN A 161 -9.08 20.78 3.24
N VAL A 162 -8.41 20.40 2.14
CA VAL A 162 -7.92 19.02 1.94
C VAL A 162 -6.94 18.66 3.04
N LEU A 163 -6.00 19.53 3.40
CA LEU A 163 -5.06 19.28 4.50
C LEU A 163 -5.80 19.09 5.84
N ALA A 164 -6.81 19.90 6.13
CA ALA A 164 -7.62 19.76 7.35
C ALA A 164 -8.35 18.41 7.40
N ASP A 165 -8.97 17.99 6.29
CA ASP A 165 -9.60 16.67 6.18
C ASP A 165 -8.58 15.54 6.42
N LEU A 166 -7.41 15.61 5.76
CA LEU A 166 -6.37 14.60 5.89
C LEU A 166 -5.81 14.51 7.30
N LYS A 167 -5.71 15.64 8.02
CA LYS A 167 -5.36 15.66 9.46
C LYS A 167 -6.41 14.94 10.29
N GLY A 168 -7.68 15.00 9.93
CA GLY A 168 -8.77 14.22 10.55
C GLY A 168 -8.60 12.71 10.41
N TYR A 169 -7.83 12.24 9.43
CA TYR A 169 -7.53 10.81 9.23
C TYR A 169 -6.25 10.32 9.93
N ILE A 170 -5.54 11.17 10.67
CA ILE A 170 -4.37 10.74 11.47
C ILE A 170 -4.68 9.53 12.36
N PRO A 171 -5.84 9.43 13.05
CA PRO A 171 -6.16 8.25 13.86
C PRO A 171 -6.24 6.93 13.06
N LEU A 172 -6.44 6.97 11.74
CA LEU A 172 -6.48 5.79 10.89
C LEU A 172 -5.08 5.25 10.53
N ALA A 173 -4.04 6.11 10.57
CA ALA A 173 -2.67 5.75 10.26
C ALA A 173 -1.67 6.58 11.10
N PRO A 174 -1.70 6.49 12.44
CA PRO A 174 -0.98 7.41 13.33
C PRO A 174 0.55 7.34 13.18
N LEU A 175 1.08 6.20 12.72
CA LEU A 175 2.53 5.99 12.54
C LEU A 175 3.06 6.45 11.18
N HIS A 176 2.19 6.92 10.25
CA HIS A 176 2.57 7.26 8.89
C HIS A 176 2.02 8.63 8.45
N GLN A 177 0.73 8.87 8.70
CA GLN A 177 0.03 10.05 8.22
C GLN A 177 0.64 11.38 8.68
N PRO A 178 1.04 11.57 9.96
CA PRO A 178 1.56 12.83 10.45
C PRO A 178 2.78 13.33 9.67
N PHE A 179 3.70 12.44 9.33
CA PHE A 179 4.96 12.78 8.65
C PHE A 179 4.74 13.27 7.23
N ALA A 180 3.86 12.61 6.48
CA ALA A 180 3.50 13.04 5.15
C ALA A 180 2.78 14.40 5.16
N LEU A 181 1.89 14.61 6.12
CA LEU A 181 1.15 15.88 6.26
C LEU A 181 2.03 17.03 6.75
N GLU A 182 3.06 16.77 7.56
CA GLU A 182 4.05 17.79 7.94
C GLU A 182 4.79 18.32 6.70
N ALA A 183 5.22 17.44 5.79
CA ALA A 183 5.85 17.85 4.54
C ALA A 183 4.90 18.71 3.67
N VAL A 184 3.65 18.30 3.54
CA VAL A 184 2.61 19.08 2.83
C VAL A 184 2.43 20.46 3.44
N GLU A 185 2.29 20.55 4.77
CA GLU A 185 2.04 21.79 5.49
C GLU A 185 3.21 22.76 5.37
N ILE A 186 4.44 22.27 5.47
CA ILE A 186 5.65 23.09 5.29
C ILE A 186 5.66 23.71 3.89
N LEU A 187 5.42 22.90 2.85
CA LEU A 187 5.44 23.39 1.48
C LEU A 187 4.28 24.32 1.16
N LEU A 188 3.07 24.09 1.68
CA LEU A 188 1.94 25.02 1.52
C LEU A 188 2.24 26.40 2.11
N ARG A 189 2.99 26.44 3.23
CA ARG A 189 3.37 27.70 3.87
C ARG A 189 4.54 28.39 3.16
N GLU A 190 5.57 27.64 2.76
CA GLU A 190 6.79 28.19 2.19
C GLU A 190 6.69 28.48 0.68
N GLN A 191 5.85 27.73 -0.04
CA GLN A 191 5.66 27.81 -1.48
C GLN A 191 4.17 27.65 -1.85
N PRO A 192 3.30 28.62 -1.49
CA PRO A 192 1.85 28.48 -1.65
C PRO A 192 1.40 28.33 -3.12
N ASP A 193 2.16 28.86 -4.06
CA ASP A 193 1.87 28.78 -5.49
C ASP A 193 2.31 27.45 -6.13
N LEU A 194 3.12 26.64 -5.44
CA LEU A 194 3.58 25.35 -5.96
C LEU A 194 2.46 24.30 -5.82
N PRO A 195 1.92 23.78 -6.93
CA PRO A 195 0.88 22.74 -6.88
C PRO A 195 1.38 21.52 -6.14
N GLN A 196 0.60 21.05 -5.17
CA GLN A 196 0.85 19.84 -4.40
C GLN A 196 -0.29 18.85 -4.63
N MET A 197 0.03 17.59 -4.93
CA MET A 197 -0.93 16.53 -5.17
C MET A 197 -0.78 15.44 -4.11
N ALA A 198 -1.88 15.07 -3.47
CA ALA A 198 -1.93 13.90 -2.59
C ALA A 198 -2.31 12.65 -3.39
N CYS A 199 -1.50 11.60 -3.30
CA CYS A 199 -1.69 10.30 -3.92
C CYS A 199 -1.82 9.25 -2.81
N PHE A 200 -2.88 8.44 -2.81
CA PHE A 200 -3.28 7.66 -1.64
C PHE A 200 -3.01 6.17 -1.83
N ASP A 201 -2.37 5.53 -0.83
CA ASP A 201 -2.18 4.07 -0.83
C ASP A 201 -3.50 3.30 -0.78
N THR A 202 -4.56 3.90 -0.24
CA THR A 202 -5.87 3.27 -0.16
C THR A 202 -6.69 3.39 -1.47
N ALA A 203 -6.28 4.27 -2.39
CA ALA A 203 -7.10 4.64 -3.55
C ALA A 203 -7.38 3.47 -4.50
N PHE A 204 -6.38 2.65 -4.81
CA PHE A 204 -6.53 1.51 -5.73
C PHE A 204 -7.61 0.52 -5.29
N HIS A 205 -7.85 0.42 -3.99
CA HIS A 205 -8.81 -0.50 -3.40
C HIS A 205 -10.26 0.05 -3.37
N HIS A 206 -10.52 1.21 -3.97
CA HIS A 206 -11.89 1.76 -4.04
C HIS A 206 -12.85 0.83 -4.81
N THR A 207 -12.32 0.01 -5.74
CA THR A 207 -13.09 -0.97 -6.53
C THR A 207 -13.52 -2.22 -5.77
N LEU A 208 -13.02 -2.41 -4.54
CA LEU A 208 -13.45 -3.53 -3.70
C LEU A 208 -14.98 -3.57 -3.56
N PRO A 209 -15.62 -4.75 -3.72
CA PRO A 209 -17.04 -4.88 -3.44
C PRO A 209 -17.35 -4.62 -1.95
N GLN A 210 -18.58 -4.22 -1.66
CA GLN A 210 -18.97 -3.86 -0.30
C GLN A 210 -18.73 -5.01 0.70
N VAL A 211 -18.97 -6.27 0.30
CA VAL A 211 -18.74 -7.45 1.13
C VAL A 211 -17.28 -7.59 1.58
N GLU A 212 -16.32 -7.12 0.80
CA GLU A 212 -14.90 -7.09 1.17
C GLU A 212 -14.55 -5.92 2.08
N LYS A 213 -15.32 -4.83 2.01
CA LYS A 213 -15.07 -3.61 2.79
C LYS A 213 -15.65 -3.66 4.19
N VAL A 214 -16.80 -4.30 4.37
CA VAL A 214 -17.50 -4.35 5.67
C VAL A 214 -16.73 -5.25 6.63
N LEU A 215 -16.44 -4.75 7.83
CA LEU A 215 -15.93 -5.57 8.92
C LEU A 215 -17.10 -6.23 9.65
N PRO A 216 -16.95 -7.46 10.19
CA PRO A 216 -17.99 -8.16 10.91
C PRO A 216 -18.21 -7.57 12.32
N LEU A 217 -18.55 -6.29 12.37
CA LEU A 217 -18.88 -5.50 13.54
C LEU A 217 -20.32 -5.01 13.43
N PRO A 218 -20.94 -4.51 14.52
CA PRO A 218 -22.24 -3.84 14.42
C PRO A 218 -22.23 -2.81 13.28
N TYR A 219 -23.30 -2.76 12.47
CA TYR A 219 -23.33 -1.96 11.22
C TYR A 219 -23.03 -0.46 11.44
N ALA A 220 -23.35 0.07 12.61
CA ALA A 220 -22.95 1.42 13.00
C ALA A 220 -21.43 1.68 12.95
N ALA A 221 -20.59 0.63 13.00
CA ALA A 221 -19.16 0.79 12.81
C ALA A 221 -18.81 1.16 11.36
N TRP A 222 -19.51 0.54 10.39
CA TRP A 222 -19.39 0.91 8.97
C TRP A 222 -19.76 2.39 8.74
N GLU A 223 -20.83 2.87 9.35
CA GLU A 223 -21.27 4.27 9.23
C GLU A 223 -20.24 5.24 9.78
N ARG A 224 -19.52 4.86 10.84
CA ARG A 224 -18.39 5.64 11.38
C ARG A 224 -17.08 5.50 10.59
N GLY A 225 -17.06 4.74 9.49
CA GLY A 225 -15.88 4.56 8.66
C GLY A 225 -14.95 3.42 9.06
N LEU A 226 -15.35 2.53 10.00
CA LEU A 226 -14.59 1.32 10.33
C LEU A 226 -14.83 0.27 9.23
N ARG A 227 -13.93 0.22 8.27
CA ARG A 227 -14.02 -0.66 7.10
C ARG A 227 -12.63 -1.10 6.64
N ARG A 228 -12.56 -2.12 5.81
CA ARG A 228 -11.34 -2.43 5.07
C ARG A 228 -11.05 -1.32 4.08
N TYR A 229 -9.86 -0.79 4.11
CA TYR A 229 -9.36 0.20 3.14
C TYR A 229 -8.38 -0.44 2.15
N GLY A 230 -7.48 -1.29 2.62
CA GLY A 230 -6.35 -1.79 1.85
C GLY A 230 -5.25 -0.72 1.71
N PHE A 231 -4.03 -1.17 1.44
CA PHE A 231 -2.85 -0.30 1.34
C PHE A 231 -1.93 -0.77 0.21
N HIS A 232 -0.79 -0.11 0.01
CA HIS A 232 0.13 -0.31 -1.12
C HIS A 232 -0.52 -0.07 -2.49
N GLY A 233 -1.56 0.76 -2.53
CA GLY A 233 -2.35 0.98 -3.75
C GLY A 233 -1.54 1.53 -4.91
N LEU A 234 -0.55 2.41 -4.67
CA LEU A 234 0.33 2.92 -5.73
C LEU A 234 1.18 1.79 -6.36
N SER A 235 1.62 0.82 -5.54
CA SER A 235 2.32 -0.36 -6.05
C SER A 235 1.40 -1.24 -6.90
N TYR A 236 0.18 -1.51 -6.43
CA TYR A 236 -0.79 -2.30 -7.20
C TYR A 236 -1.27 -1.59 -8.46
N GLU A 237 -1.39 -0.29 -8.43
CA GLU A 237 -1.70 0.51 -9.61
C GLU A 237 -0.58 0.43 -10.64
N TYR A 238 0.68 0.46 -10.20
CA TYR A 238 1.81 0.23 -11.09
C TYR A 238 1.74 -1.16 -11.73
N MET A 239 1.40 -2.20 -10.98
CA MET A 239 1.19 -3.54 -11.53
C MET A 239 0.08 -3.56 -12.58
N ALA A 240 -1.03 -2.83 -12.37
CA ALA A 240 -2.12 -2.74 -13.33
C ALA A 240 -1.68 -2.09 -14.65
N VAL A 241 -0.63 -1.27 -14.65
CA VAL A 241 -0.03 -0.68 -15.86
C VAL A 241 1.04 -1.59 -16.45
N ALA A 242 1.98 -2.10 -15.64
CA ALA A 242 3.16 -2.80 -16.11
C ALA A 242 2.86 -4.23 -16.61
N LEU A 243 1.97 -4.95 -15.93
CA LEU A 243 1.69 -6.34 -16.26
C LEU A 243 1.10 -6.55 -17.67
N PRO A 244 0.11 -5.75 -18.14
CA PRO A 244 -0.37 -5.88 -19.51
C PRO A 244 0.69 -5.61 -20.57
N GLU A 245 1.62 -4.70 -20.32
CA GLU A 245 2.70 -4.39 -21.25
C GLU A 245 3.69 -5.55 -21.41
N ARG A 246 3.92 -6.31 -20.32
CA ARG A 246 4.86 -7.44 -20.32
C ARG A 246 4.21 -8.79 -20.63
N HIS A 247 2.97 -9.00 -20.19
CA HIS A 247 2.29 -10.30 -20.24
C HIS A 247 1.01 -10.26 -21.09
N GLY A 248 0.68 -9.10 -21.70
CA GLY A 248 -0.49 -8.95 -22.56
C GLY A 248 -1.81 -9.21 -21.82
N ASP A 249 -2.78 -9.84 -22.52
CA ASP A 249 -4.10 -10.09 -21.96
C ASP A 249 -4.12 -11.11 -20.82
N ALA A 250 -3.10 -11.95 -20.68
CA ALA A 250 -2.98 -12.89 -19.56
C ALA A 250 -3.00 -12.16 -18.20
N ALA A 251 -2.44 -10.96 -18.14
CA ALA A 251 -2.46 -10.13 -16.92
C ALA A 251 -3.86 -9.65 -16.52
N ARG A 252 -4.84 -9.66 -17.43
CA ARG A 252 -6.24 -9.23 -17.17
C ARG A 252 -7.11 -10.30 -16.53
N GLY A 253 -6.59 -11.53 -16.40
CA GLY A 253 -7.25 -12.65 -15.75
C GLY A 253 -7.31 -12.51 -14.22
N ARG A 254 -7.26 -13.66 -13.56
CA ARG A 254 -7.27 -13.81 -12.10
C ARG A 254 -5.83 -13.71 -11.60
N THR A 255 -5.45 -12.53 -11.14
CA THR A 255 -4.08 -12.24 -10.74
C THR A 255 -4.01 -12.00 -9.22
N VAL A 256 -3.04 -12.62 -8.56
CA VAL A 256 -2.66 -12.28 -7.18
C VAL A 256 -1.30 -11.60 -7.22
N VAL A 257 -1.23 -10.38 -6.71
CA VAL A 257 0.03 -9.65 -6.55
C VAL A 257 0.45 -9.71 -5.09
N ALA A 258 1.67 -10.18 -4.85
CA ALA A 258 2.31 -10.29 -3.55
C ALA A 258 3.34 -9.16 -3.40
N HIS A 259 2.93 -8.05 -2.80
CA HIS A 259 3.81 -6.97 -2.39
C HIS A 259 4.47 -7.36 -1.07
N LEU A 260 5.70 -7.85 -1.14
CA LEU A 260 6.47 -8.34 0.00
C LEU A 260 7.66 -7.42 0.26
N GLY A 261 7.48 -6.46 1.15
CA GLY A 261 8.50 -5.52 1.63
C GLY A 261 8.63 -5.55 3.15
N SER A 262 9.10 -4.47 3.77
CA SER A 262 9.03 -4.29 5.23
C SER A 262 7.58 -4.24 5.73
N GLY A 263 6.69 -3.60 4.97
CA GLY A 263 5.25 -3.84 4.99
C GLY A 263 4.91 -4.83 3.89
N ALA A 264 3.93 -5.72 4.13
CA ALA A 264 3.56 -6.73 3.17
C ALA A 264 2.04 -6.87 3.06
N SER A 265 1.55 -7.04 1.83
CA SER A 265 0.15 -7.35 1.57
C SER A 265 0.01 -8.13 0.26
N LEU A 266 -1.14 -8.76 0.09
CA LEU A 266 -1.58 -9.36 -1.17
C LEU A 266 -2.77 -8.59 -1.71
N CYS A 267 -2.86 -8.50 -3.03
CA CYS A 267 -4.04 -8.01 -3.72
C CYS A 267 -4.49 -9.01 -4.78
N ALA A 268 -5.71 -9.46 -4.68
CA ALA A 268 -6.40 -10.18 -5.73
C ALA A 268 -6.96 -9.20 -6.76
N MET A 269 -6.61 -9.36 -8.01
CA MET A 269 -7.06 -8.52 -9.11
C MET A 269 -7.88 -9.33 -10.11
N ARG A 270 -8.93 -8.72 -10.64
CA ARG A 270 -9.68 -9.21 -11.80
C ARG A 270 -9.83 -8.06 -12.79
N GLY A 271 -9.38 -8.26 -14.02
CA GLY A 271 -9.35 -7.17 -15.00
C GLY A 271 -8.51 -5.98 -14.54
N LEU A 272 -7.40 -6.23 -13.83
CA LEU A 272 -6.47 -5.23 -13.28
C LEU A 272 -7.08 -4.31 -12.22
N LYS A 273 -8.22 -4.66 -11.63
CA LYS A 273 -8.88 -3.95 -10.54
C LYS A 273 -8.82 -4.77 -9.26
N SER A 274 -8.71 -4.10 -8.12
CA SER A 274 -8.71 -4.74 -6.81
C SER A 274 -10.06 -5.42 -6.56
N ALA A 275 -10.04 -6.74 -6.33
CA ALA A 275 -11.20 -7.56 -6.00
C ALA A 275 -11.21 -7.98 -4.51
N ALA A 276 -10.02 -8.19 -3.92
CA ALA A 276 -9.81 -8.45 -2.50
C ALA A 276 -8.37 -8.10 -2.11
N THR A 277 -8.10 -7.82 -0.85
CA THR A 277 -6.76 -7.52 -0.34
C THR A 277 -6.62 -7.92 1.12
N THR A 278 -5.39 -8.22 1.55
CA THR A 278 -5.14 -8.74 2.90
C THR A 278 -5.08 -7.65 3.98
N MET A 279 -4.55 -6.46 3.69
CA MET A 279 -4.59 -5.37 4.66
C MET A 279 -6.04 -4.88 4.84
N GLY A 280 -6.40 -4.61 6.09
CA GLY A 280 -7.77 -4.31 6.53
C GLY A 280 -8.03 -2.84 6.75
N PHE A 281 -8.53 -2.55 7.97
CA PHE A 281 -8.75 -1.19 8.46
C PHE A 281 -7.43 -0.43 8.64
N SER A 282 -6.41 -1.11 9.10
CA SER A 282 -5.07 -0.56 9.28
C SER A 282 -4.02 -1.37 8.50
N ALA A 283 -2.82 -0.84 8.39
CA ALA A 283 -1.67 -1.53 7.83
C ALA A 283 -1.05 -2.59 8.76
N LEU A 284 -1.72 -2.92 9.87
CA LEU A 284 -1.34 -3.99 10.79
C LEU A 284 -1.92 -5.35 10.39
N ASP A 285 -3.09 -5.36 9.74
CA ASP A 285 -3.82 -6.58 9.36
C ASP A 285 -3.15 -7.33 8.19
N GLY A 286 -3.54 -8.57 7.97
CA GLY A 286 -3.15 -9.40 6.84
C GLY A 286 -1.91 -10.25 7.11
N LEU A 287 -0.86 -10.07 6.33
CA LEU A 287 0.35 -10.89 6.41
C LEU A 287 1.18 -10.59 7.66
N MET A 288 1.87 -11.62 8.17
CA MET A 288 3.00 -11.42 9.06
C MET A 288 4.08 -10.62 8.34
N MET A 289 4.65 -9.61 8.97
CA MET A 289 5.63 -8.71 8.36
C MET A 289 6.97 -8.74 9.14
N GLY A 290 7.87 -7.84 8.84
CA GLY A 290 9.16 -7.77 9.52
C GLY A 290 9.03 -7.61 11.04
N THR A 291 8.21 -6.65 11.48
CA THR A 291 7.98 -6.33 12.90
C THR A 291 6.50 -6.35 13.31
N ARG A 292 5.57 -6.46 12.34
CA ARG A 292 4.12 -6.45 12.59
C ARG A 292 3.56 -7.85 12.62
N THR A 293 2.58 -8.08 13.49
CA THR A 293 1.92 -9.38 13.64
C THR A 293 1.23 -9.88 12.37
N GLY A 294 0.64 -8.98 11.58
CA GLY A 294 -0.44 -9.35 10.65
C GLY A 294 -1.72 -9.73 11.39
N ALA A 295 -2.60 -10.46 10.71
CA ALA A 295 -3.86 -10.93 11.30
C ALA A 295 -3.61 -11.74 12.58
N LEU A 296 -4.29 -11.35 13.64
CA LEU A 296 -4.21 -11.94 14.98
C LEU A 296 -5.63 -12.13 15.51
N ASP A 297 -5.81 -13.13 16.39
CA ASP A 297 -7.05 -13.30 17.14
C ASP A 297 -7.27 -12.09 18.06
N PRO A 298 -8.42 -11.38 17.93
CA PRO A 298 -8.74 -10.27 18.81
C PRO A 298 -8.72 -10.63 20.30
N GLY A 299 -9.03 -11.90 20.65
CA GLY A 299 -8.96 -12.42 22.01
C GLY A 299 -7.53 -12.36 22.58
N ALA A 300 -6.50 -12.56 21.74
CA ALA A 300 -5.12 -12.41 22.18
C ALA A 300 -4.80 -10.96 22.58
N VAL A 301 -5.36 -9.97 21.86
CA VAL A 301 -5.19 -8.54 22.18
C VAL A 301 -5.84 -8.23 23.54
N LEU A 302 -7.06 -8.73 23.76
CA LEU A 302 -7.76 -8.57 25.05
C LEU A 302 -6.98 -9.23 26.17
N TYR A 303 -6.40 -10.43 25.95
CA TYR A 303 -5.57 -11.12 26.95
C TYR A 303 -4.35 -10.28 27.35
N LEU A 304 -3.61 -9.72 26.38
CA LEU A 304 -2.46 -8.86 26.66
C LEU A 304 -2.86 -7.65 27.54
N MET A 305 -4.04 -7.06 27.29
CA MET A 305 -4.52 -5.91 28.05
C MET A 305 -5.07 -6.30 29.44
N GLU A 306 -5.88 -7.36 29.50
CA GLU A 306 -6.63 -7.68 30.72
C GLU A 306 -5.84 -8.56 31.69
N ILE A 307 -5.04 -9.50 31.15
CA ILE A 307 -4.31 -10.47 31.98
C ILE A 307 -2.87 -10.03 32.21
N GLU A 308 -2.15 -9.68 31.11
CA GLU A 308 -0.77 -9.20 31.21
C GLU A 308 -0.67 -7.72 31.61
N LYS A 309 -1.82 -7.03 31.69
CA LYS A 309 -1.94 -5.63 32.14
C LYS A 309 -1.15 -4.62 31.29
N LEU A 310 -0.92 -4.95 30.00
CA LEU A 310 -0.27 -4.02 29.11
C LEU A 310 -1.17 -2.83 28.80
N SER A 311 -0.61 -1.63 28.81
CA SER A 311 -1.32 -0.43 28.36
C SER A 311 -1.59 -0.47 26.86
N LEU A 312 -2.53 0.33 26.36
CA LEU A 312 -2.81 0.46 24.94
C LEU A 312 -1.54 0.79 24.12
N GLU A 313 -0.68 1.66 24.66
CA GLU A 313 0.59 2.02 24.02
C GLU A 313 1.55 0.83 23.96
N GLN A 314 1.68 0.05 25.04
CA GLN A 314 2.51 -1.14 25.09
C GLN A 314 2.00 -2.21 24.13
N VAL A 315 0.70 -2.47 24.08
CA VAL A 315 0.09 -3.38 23.10
C VAL A 315 0.37 -2.89 21.67
N GLY A 316 0.19 -1.61 21.40
CA GLY A 316 0.52 -1.02 20.11
C GLY A 316 1.98 -1.25 19.74
N ARG A 317 2.92 -1.07 20.66
CA ARG A 317 4.35 -1.32 20.45
C ARG A 317 4.62 -2.79 20.12
N VAL A 318 4.07 -3.71 20.89
CA VAL A 318 4.20 -5.16 20.65
C VAL A 318 3.71 -5.51 19.24
N LEU A 319 2.51 -5.07 18.86
CA LEU A 319 1.89 -5.47 17.60
C LEU A 319 2.58 -4.85 16.37
N TYR A 320 3.10 -3.63 16.46
CA TYR A 320 3.71 -2.92 15.34
C TYR A 320 5.21 -3.07 15.22
N HIS A 321 5.95 -3.22 16.35
CA HIS A 321 7.39 -3.06 16.37
C HIS A 321 8.16 -4.26 16.92
N GLU A 322 7.53 -5.10 17.75
CA GLU A 322 8.20 -6.18 18.49
C GLU A 322 7.73 -7.58 18.06
N SER A 323 6.86 -7.65 17.04
CA SER A 323 6.25 -8.88 16.53
C SER A 323 6.85 -9.31 15.19
N GLY A 324 6.10 -10.08 14.43
CA GLY A 324 6.49 -10.51 13.08
C GLY A 324 7.73 -11.38 13.07
N LEU A 325 8.51 -11.26 12.01
CA LEU A 325 9.76 -12.00 11.84
C LEU A 325 10.74 -11.73 12.99
N LEU A 326 10.89 -10.46 13.38
CA LEU A 326 11.74 -10.06 14.49
C LEU A 326 11.31 -10.72 15.79
N GLY A 327 10.03 -10.61 16.15
CA GLY A 327 9.52 -11.12 17.42
C GLY A 327 9.63 -12.65 17.53
N VAL A 328 9.34 -13.37 16.44
CA VAL A 328 9.40 -14.84 16.43
C VAL A 328 10.83 -15.34 16.35
N SER A 329 11.66 -14.78 15.47
CA SER A 329 13.06 -15.21 15.34
C SER A 329 13.95 -14.76 16.50
N GLY A 330 13.71 -13.54 17.01
CA GLY A 330 14.64 -12.86 17.91
C GLY A 330 15.93 -12.40 17.22
N ILE A 331 16.00 -12.49 15.89
CA ILE A 331 17.22 -12.24 15.10
C ILE A 331 17.08 -10.97 14.28
N SER A 332 16.08 -10.90 13.38
CA SER A 332 15.93 -9.81 12.42
C SER A 332 14.50 -9.68 11.92
N ALA A 333 14.17 -8.49 11.43
CA ALA A 333 12.95 -8.23 10.67
C ALA A 333 13.08 -8.65 9.18
N GLU A 334 14.27 -8.99 8.71
CA GLU A 334 14.57 -9.29 7.31
C GLU A 334 14.73 -10.81 7.07
N PRO A 335 13.89 -11.41 6.19
CA PRO A 335 13.97 -12.85 5.90
C PRO A 335 15.37 -13.28 5.45
N ARG A 336 16.07 -12.45 4.68
CA ARG A 336 17.41 -12.76 4.16
C ARG A 336 18.43 -12.99 5.28
N VAL A 337 18.36 -12.21 6.34
CA VAL A 337 19.23 -12.37 7.51
C VAL A 337 18.89 -13.67 8.24
N ILE A 338 17.57 -13.93 8.44
CA ILE A 338 17.10 -15.10 9.18
C ILE A 338 17.46 -16.41 8.45
N VAL A 339 17.40 -16.43 7.11
CA VAL A 339 17.82 -17.59 6.29
C VAL A 339 19.26 -18.00 6.60
N GLY A 340 20.16 -17.03 6.84
CA GLY A 340 21.55 -17.33 7.22
C GLY A 340 21.70 -18.10 8.54
N HIS A 341 20.69 -18.10 9.39
CA HIS A 341 20.67 -18.73 10.71
C HIS A 341 19.88 -20.06 10.77
N GLU A 342 19.26 -20.51 9.67
CA GLU A 342 18.44 -21.73 9.70
C GLU A 342 19.21 -23.00 10.07
N ASN A 343 20.51 -23.04 9.79
CA ASN A 343 21.38 -24.18 10.07
C ASN A 343 22.14 -24.04 11.38
N ASP A 344 21.93 -22.98 12.13
CA ASP A 344 22.54 -22.82 13.45
C ASP A 344 22.02 -23.90 14.43
N ALA A 345 22.87 -24.32 15.34
CA ALA A 345 22.50 -25.27 16.38
C ALA A 345 21.67 -24.57 17.48
N GLY A 346 20.82 -25.33 18.17
CA GLY A 346 20.06 -24.88 19.32
C GLY A 346 18.96 -23.92 18.98
N GLU A 347 18.58 -23.10 19.97
CA GLU A 347 17.40 -22.22 19.92
C GLU A 347 17.44 -21.23 18.76
N THR A 348 18.59 -20.67 18.42
CA THR A 348 18.72 -19.71 17.30
C THR A 348 18.24 -20.31 15.99
N GLY A 349 18.74 -21.50 15.62
CA GLY A 349 18.32 -22.16 14.39
C GLY A 349 16.87 -22.62 14.43
N GLU A 350 16.38 -23.10 15.58
CA GLU A 350 14.98 -23.49 15.75
C GLU A 350 14.04 -22.30 15.54
N ARG A 351 14.32 -21.16 16.16
CA ARG A 351 13.52 -19.93 16.02
C ARG A 351 13.63 -19.34 14.61
N ALA A 352 14.79 -19.41 13.96
CA ALA A 352 14.97 -19.00 12.57
C ALA A 352 14.07 -19.82 11.64
N ARG A 353 14.11 -21.15 11.73
CA ARG A 353 13.25 -22.06 10.94
C ARG A 353 11.77 -21.81 11.20
N LEU A 354 11.37 -21.66 12.48
CA LEU A 354 9.98 -21.39 12.85
C LEU A 354 9.47 -20.07 12.26
N ALA A 355 10.25 -19.01 12.39
CA ALA A 355 9.89 -17.68 11.89
C ALA A 355 9.68 -17.69 10.37
N LEU A 356 10.60 -18.30 9.61
CA LEU A 356 10.48 -18.41 8.15
C LEU A 356 9.34 -19.33 7.73
N ALA A 357 9.14 -20.46 8.41
CA ALA A 357 8.02 -21.35 8.14
C ALA A 357 6.66 -20.67 8.40
N LEU A 358 6.53 -19.91 9.50
CA LEU A 358 5.34 -19.15 9.82
C LEU A 358 5.09 -18.04 8.78
N TYR A 359 6.13 -17.30 8.40
CA TYR A 359 6.06 -16.25 7.38
C TYR A 359 5.54 -16.78 6.05
N VAL A 360 6.17 -17.84 5.53
CA VAL A 360 5.74 -18.50 4.29
C VAL A 360 4.32 -19.05 4.42
N ARG A 361 4.00 -19.73 5.55
CA ARG A 361 2.67 -20.31 5.79
C ARG A 361 1.56 -19.25 5.77
N ARG A 362 1.81 -18.07 6.36
CA ARG A 362 0.83 -16.97 6.34
C ARG A 362 0.60 -16.46 4.92
N ILE A 363 1.65 -16.29 4.11
CA ILE A 363 1.53 -15.87 2.72
C ILE A 363 0.75 -16.91 1.90
N VAL A 364 1.11 -18.19 2.00
CA VAL A 364 0.44 -19.28 1.28
C VAL A 364 -1.04 -19.38 1.63
N ARG A 365 -1.38 -19.25 2.93
CA ARG A 365 -2.77 -19.26 3.39
C ARG A 365 -3.58 -18.13 2.79
N GLU A 366 -3.06 -16.93 2.80
CA GLU A 366 -3.76 -15.77 2.25
C GLU A 366 -3.84 -15.83 0.71
N ILE A 367 -2.81 -16.33 0.01
CA ILE A 367 -2.91 -16.60 -1.44
C ILE A 367 -4.05 -17.59 -1.69
N GLY A 368 -4.13 -18.70 -0.94
CA GLY A 368 -5.21 -19.68 -1.07
C GLY A 368 -6.60 -19.07 -0.87
N ALA A 369 -6.76 -18.20 0.14
CA ALA A 369 -8.01 -17.48 0.38
C ALA A 369 -8.38 -16.56 -0.80
N LEU A 370 -7.42 -15.79 -1.33
CA LEU A 370 -7.63 -14.89 -2.46
C LEU A 370 -7.91 -15.66 -3.77
N VAL A 371 -7.29 -16.83 -3.97
CA VAL A 371 -7.56 -17.72 -5.11
C VAL A 371 -9.00 -18.23 -5.05
N ALA A 372 -9.50 -18.58 -3.86
CA ALA A 372 -10.89 -18.97 -3.68
C ALA A 372 -11.86 -17.82 -4.01
N VAL A 373 -11.57 -16.60 -3.58
CA VAL A 373 -12.38 -15.40 -3.91
C VAL A 373 -12.37 -15.12 -5.42
N LEU A 374 -11.24 -15.31 -6.09
CA LEU A 374 -11.12 -15.13 -7.54
C LEU A 374 -11.77 -16.29 -8.34
N GLY A 375 -11.99 -17.45 -7.73
CA GLY A 375 -12.42 -18.67 -8.43
C GLY A 375 -11.32 -19.30 -9.28
N GLY A 376 -10.05 -19.15 -8.87
CA GLY A 376 -8.87 -19.69 -9.52
C GLY A 376 -7.73 -18.67 -9.62
N LEU A 377 -6.63 -19.05 -10.29
CA LEU A 377 -5.43 -18.23 -10.44
C LEU A 377 -4.86 -18.41 -11.85
N ASP A 378 -4.64 -17.32 -12.56
CA ASP A 378 -3.98 -17.30 -13.86
C ASP A 378 -2.53 -16.74 -13.75
N MET A 379 -2.31 -15.82 -12.81
CA MET A 379 -1.00 -15.19 -12.58
C MET A 379 -0.74 -14.92 -11.10
N LEU A 380 0.47 -15.23 -10.64
CA LEU A 380 1.03 -14.83 -9.35
C LEU A 380 2.22 -13.89 -9.58
N VAL A 381 2.19 -12.70 -8.99
CA VAL A 381 3.25 -11.69 -9.17
C VAL A 381 3.90 -11.39 -7.84
N PHE A 382 5.22 -11.41 -7.80
CA PHE A 382 6.02 -10.98 -6.66
C PHE A 382 6.61 -9.60 -6.92
N THR A 383 6.48 -8.69 -5.95
CA THR A 383 6.99 -7.31 -6.03
C THR A 383 7.46 -6.81 -4.67
N ALA A 384 8.08 -5.66 -4.63
CA ALA A 384 8.75 -5.08 -3.47
C ALA A 384 9.98 -5.86 -2.99
N GLY A 385 10.72 -5.32 -2.02
CA GLY A 385 12.07 -5.74 -1.71
C GLY A 385 12.28 -7.24 -1.48
N VAL A 386 11.44 -7.90 -0.68
CA VAL A 386 11.50 -9.36 -0.48
C VAL A 386 10.96 -10.10 -1.70
N GLY A 387 9.86 -9.62 -2.29
CA GLY A 387 9.26 -10.23 -3.48
C GLY A 387 10.21 -10.21 -4.68
N GLU A 388 10.91 -9.12 -4.89
CA GLU A 388 11.83 -8.93 -6.02
C GLU A 388 13.17 -9.65 -5.82
N HIS A 389 13.75 -9.60 -4.61
CA HIS A 389 15.15 -9.95 -4.38
C HIS A 389 15.39 -11.20 -3.51
N ASN A 390 14.34 -11.93 -3.12
CA ASN A 390 14.48 -13.13 -2.31
C ASN A 390 13.92 -14.37 -3.01
N ALA A 391 14.77 -14.98 -3.85
CA ALA A 391 14.42 -16.20 -4.60
C ALA A 391 14.00 -17.36 -3.69
N PHE A 392 14.63 -17.49 -2.53
CA PHE A 392 14.37 -18.54 -1.55
C PHE A 392 12.94 -18.45 -0.96
N ILE A 393 12.48 -17.26 -0.63
CA ILE A 393 11.10 -17.06 -0.14
C ILE A 393 10.09 -17.36 -1.25
N ARG A 394 10.33 -16.89 -2.49
CA ARG A 394 9.45 -17.19 -3.63
C ARG A 394 9.37 -18.69 -3.91
N GLU A 395 10.50 -19.39 -3.89
CA GLU A 395 10.58 -20.85 -4.06
C GLU A 395 9.72 -21.59 -3.04
N ARG A 396 9.85 -21.27 -1.75
CA ARG A 396 9.07 -21.89 -0.68
C ARG A 396 7.57 -21.62 -0.79
N ILE A 397 7.19 -20.40 -1.18
CA ILE A 397 5.78 -20.06 -1.42
C ILE A 397 5.24 -20.87 -2.59
N CYS A 398 5.93 -20.88 -3.73
CA CYS A 398 5.49 -21.57 -4.94
C CYS A 398 5.45 -23.09 -4.77
N ALA A 399 6.44 -23.67 -4.08
CA ALA A 399 6.44 -25.10 -3.77
C ALA A 399 5.20 -25.52 -2.95
N ALA A 400 4.77 -24.70 -1.99
CA ALA A 400 3.57 -24.95 -1.20
C ALA A 400 2.27 -24.73 -2.00
N LEU A 401 2.32 -24.07 -3.15
CA LEU A 401 1.20 -23.78 -4.05
C LEU A 401 1.20 -24.71 -5.29
N GLY A 402 2.05 -25.74 -5.34
CA GLY A 402 2.13 -26.66 -6.46
C GLY A 402 0.81 -27.34 -6.81
N PHE A 403 -0.10 -27.52 -5.84
CA PHE A 403 -1.46 -28.04 -6.07
C PHE A 403 -2.34 -27.14 -6.94
N LEU A 404 -1.99 -25.86 -7.11
CA LEU A 404 -2.63 -24.93 -8.06
C LEU A 404 -2.06 -25.02 -9.47
N GLY A 405 -1.15 -25.96 -9.73
CA GLY A 405 -0.46 -26.08 -11.01
C GLY A 405 0.72 -25.11 -11.19
N ILE A 406 1.21 -24.51 -10.10
CA ILE A 406 2.41 -23.68 -10.11
C ILE A 406 3.65 -24.58 -10.17
N ALA A 407 4.50 -24.32 -11.16
CA ALA A 407 5.83 -24.92 -11.28
C ALA A 407 6.86 -23.82 -11.60
N LEU A 408 7.93 -23.72 -10.81
CA LEU A 408 8.99 -22.75 -11.02
C LEU A 408 10.07 -23.27 -11.98
N ASP A 409 10.68 -22.34 -12.71
CA ASP A 409 11.99 -22.47 -13.29
C ASP A 409 13.01 -21.99 -12.24
N THR A 410 13.85 -22.90 -11.76
CA THR A 410 14.80 -22.64 -10.66
C THR A 410 15.84 -21.58 -11.03
N ASP A 411 16.36 -21.64 -12.27
CA ASP A 411 17.40 -20.73 -12.74
C ASP A 411 16.82 -19.32 -13.00
N ALA A 412 15.64 -19.25 -13.60
CA ALA A 412 14.90 -18.01 -13.76
C ALA A 412 14.57 -17.36 -12.40
N ASN A 413 14.14 -18.17 -11.41
CA ASN A 413 13.89 -17.66 -10.07
C ASN A 413 15.17 -17.15 -9.38
N ALA A 414 16.27 -17.88 -9.48
CA ALA A 414 17.56 -17.49 -8.89
C ALA A 414 18.12 -16.20 -9.51
N SER A 415 17.93 -16.00 -10.81
CA SER A 415 18.34 -14.79 -11.54
C SER A 415 17.36 -13.65 -11.47
N HIS A 416 16.26 -13.78 -10.73
CA HIS A 416 15.19 -12.77 -10.63
C HIS A 416 14.60 -12.37 -12.00
N ALA A 417 14.45 -13.32 -12.91
CA ALA A 417 13.87 -13.07 -14.23
C ALA A 417 12.43 -12.57 -14.14
N ALA A 418 11.98 -11.81 -15.14
CA ALA A 418 10.62 -11.27 -15.14
C ALA A 418 9.53 -12.35 -15.13
N LYS A 419 9.74 -13.50 -15.80
CA LYS A 419 8.94 -14.72 -15.70
C LYS A 419 9.79 -15.80 -15.02
N ILE A 420 9.28 -16.37 -13.93
CA ILE A 420 9.96 -17.40 -13.14
C ILE A 420 9.20 -18.73 -13.09
N SER A 421 8.05 -18.81 -13.75
CA SER A 421 7.35 -20.09 -13.96
C SER A 421 7.94 -20.86 -15.13
N SER A 422 8.03 -22.18 -15.00
CA SER A 422 8.41 -23.08 -16.07
C SER A 422 7.34 -23.16 -17.17
N ASP A 423 7.67 -23.70 -18.34
CA ASP A 423 6.74 -23.75 -19.47
C ASP A 423 5.56 -24.72 -19.26
N HIS A 424 5.68 -25.67 -18.32
CA HIS A 424 4.58 -26.56 -17.96
C HIS A 424 3.74 -26.07 -16.79
N SER A 425 4.06 -24.91 -16.22
CA SER A 425 3.25 -24.28 -15.18
C SER A 425 1.91 -23.83 -15.73
N GLN A 426 0.82 -24.17 -15.05
CA GLN A 426 -0.54 -23.72 -15.42
C GLN A 426 -0.78 -22.26 -15.01
N VAL A 427 -0.03 -21.77 -14.05
CA VAL A 427 -0.09 -20.38 -13.54
C VAL A 427 1.20 -19.67 -13.94
N THR A 428 1.07 -18.51 -14.56
CA THR A 428 2.23 -17.66 -14.78
C THR A 428 2.74 -17.09 -13.46
N VAL A 429 4.02 -17.28 -13.15
CA VAL A 429 4.65 -16.63 -11.99
C VAL A 429 5.66 -15.61 -12.48
N ALA A 430 5.50 -14.38 -12.01
CA ALA A 430 6.32 -13.24 -12.45
C ALA A 430 6.96 -12.50 -11.27
N VAL A 431 8.08 -11.85 -11.55
CA VAL A 431 8.71 -10.86 -10.67
C VAL A 431 8.66 -9.53 -11.38
N GLU A 432 7.98 -8.56 -10.78
CA GLU A 432 7.83 -7.23 -11.35
C GLU A 432 8.26 -6.16 -10.33
N PRO A 433 9.33 -5.41 -10.59
CA PRO A 433 9.73 -4.29 -9.76
C PRO A 433 8.65 -3.22 -9.70
N THR A 434 8.31 -2.78 -8.47
CA THR A 434 7.34 -1.70 -8.31
C THR A 434 7.94 -0.32 -8.59
N ASN A 435 7.10 0.63 -8.99
CA ASN A 435 7.49 2.03 -9.21
C ASN A 435 6.39 2.99 -8.73
N GLU A 436 6.23 3.06 -7.43
CA GLU A 436 5.21 3.89 -6.77
C GLU A 436 5.44 5.39 -7.04
N GLU A 437 6.71 5.80 -7.12
CA GLU A 437 7.09 7.18 -7.38
C GLU A 437 6.65 7.62 -8.79
N TRP A 438 6.77 6.73 -9.79
CA TRP A 438 6.31 7.03 -11.14
C TRP A 438 4.77 7.16 -11.20
N ILE A 439 4.04 6.32 -10.49
CA ILE A 439 2.56 6.45 -10.37
C ILE A 439 2.20 7.79 -9.76
N ALA A 440 2.83 8.18 -8.64
CA ALA A 440 2.57 9.46 -8.00
C ALA A 440 2.90 10.65 -8.94
N ALA A 441 4.01 10.58 -9.68
CA ALA A 441 4.37 11.59 -10.68
C ALA A 441 3.36 11.65 -11.84
N SER A 442 2.88 10.50 -12.32
CA SER A 442 1.87 10.40 -13.38
C SER A 442 0.54 10.99 -12.95
N HIS A 443 0.15 10.76 -11.69
CA HIS A 443 -1.03 11.37 -11.08
C HIS A 443 -0.92 12.89 -11.01
N ALA A 444 0.22 13.41 -10.52
CA ALA A 444 0.44 14.86 -10.47
C ALA A 444 0.35 15.48 -11.86
N LEU A 445 1.00 14.86 -12.85
CA LEU A 445 0.95 15.32 -14.24
C LEU A 445 -0.49 15.33 -14.78
N SER A 446 -1.25 14.26 -14.57
CA SER A 446 -2.64 14.16 -14.99
C SER A 446 -3.55 15.19 -14.33
N CYS A 447 -3.28 15.57 -13.07
CA CYS A 447 -3.99 16.64 -12.39
C CYS A 447 -3.70 18.01 -13.02
N LEU A 448 -2.43 18.31 -13.30
CA LEU A 448 -2.02 19.56 -13.96
C LEU A 448 -2.60 19.68 -15.37
N ASP A 449 -2.59 18.59 -16.15
CA ASP A 449 -3.17 18.59 -17.51
C ASP A 449 -4.69 18.87 -17.48
N ARG A 450 -5.41 18.33 -16.48
CA ARG A 450 -6.86 18.61 -16.30
C ARG A 450 -7.13 20.04 -15.87
N GLU A 451 -6.30 20.64 -15.04
CA GLU A 451 -6.44 22.04 -14.61
C GLU A 451 -6.25 23.01 -15.77
N LYS A 452 -5.30 22.75 -16.69
CA LYS A 452 -5.09 23.56 -17.90
C LYS A 452 -6.20 23.41 -18.95
N ALA A 453 -6.92 22.30 -18.95
CA ALA A 453 -8.02 22.04 -19.89
C ALA A 453 -9.36 22.67 -19.46
N ARG A 454 -9.43 23.20 -18.25
CA ARG A 454 -10.59 23.94 -17.71
C ARG A 454 -10.43 25.43 -17.89
#